data_039d75bb44423572d3ef3020980dbce8
#
_entry.id   039d75bb44423572d3ef3020980dbce8
#
_cell.length_a   1.000
_cell.length_b   1.000
_cell.length_c   1.000
_cell.angle_alpha   90.00
_cell.angle_beta   90.00
_cell.angle_gamma   90.00
#
_symmetry.space_group_name_H-M   'P 1'
#
loop_
_entity.id
_entity.type
_entity.pdbx_description
1 polymer ?
#
loop_
_entity_poly.entity_id
_entity_poly.type
_entity_poly.pdbx_seq_one_letter_code
_entity_poly.pdbx_strand_id
1 'polypeptide(L)'
;MKNTINIGIPSKGRLRKDVLKIFKRKKLKLISERGERDLIGSIKNKKNLKILYLHAREIIERLGDGSLDIGFSGFDLFKESEFNIQKKINLVKKYDFGKANLVVAIPDPWIDVQTVADLEEIAFEFRDKKKKRLRVATKYPNLTRDFLFSKGVTQFQIVESLGATEVYPFTGSANLISDITSTGKTIKSNNLRILKAVSYTHLRAHETVGN
;
A
#
# COMPACT_ATOMS: atom_id res chain seq x y z
N MET A 1 -19.17 2.29 -28.19
CA MET A 1 -19.33 2.62 -26.75
C MET A 1 -19.19 1.33 -25.94
N LYS A 2 -18.37 1.35 -24.86
CA LYS A 2 -18.21 0.18 -23.97
C LYS A 2 -19.54 -0.11 -23.25
N ASN A 3 -20.24 -1.17 -23.64
CA ASN A 3 -21.55 -1.50 -23.04
C ASN A 3 -21.46 -2.06 -21.61
N THR A 4 -20.27 -2.37 -21.10
CA THR A 4 -20.05 -2.98 -19.79
C THR A 4 -19.04 -2.17 -19.00
N ILE A 5 -19.38 -1.81 -17.77
CA ILE A 5 -18.52 -1.13 -16.80
C ILE A 5 -17.85 -2.18 -15.92
N ASN A 6 -16.52 -2.21 -15.92
CA ASN A 6 -15.71 -3.11 -15.11
C ASN A 6 -15.35 -2.46 -13.77
N ILE A 7 -15.73 -3.11 -12.66
CA ILE A 7 -15.51 -2.62 -11.31
C ILE A 7 -14.52 -3.53 -10.58
N GLY A 8 -13.37 -3.02 -10.20
CA GLY A 8 -12.34 -3.74 -9.43
C GLY A 8 -12.61 -3.68 -7.93
N ILE A 9 -12.67 -4.84 -7.28
CA ILE A 9 -12.82 -4.99 -5.83
C ILE A 9 -11.69 -5.85 -5.29
N PRO A 10 -11.10 -5.53 -4.11
CA PRO A 10 -10.07 -6.37 -3.50
C PRO A 10 -10.54 -7.81 -3.31
N SER A 11 -9.75 -8.79 -3.78
CA SER A 11 -10.09 -10.22 -3.75
C SER A 11 -10.05 -10.83 -2.34
N LYS A 12 -9.32 -10.21 -1.39
CA LYS A 12 -9.13 -10.73 -0.02
C LYS A 12 -8.86 -9.63 1.00
N GLY A 13 -8.85 -10.02 2.26
CA GLY A 13 -8.44 -9.16 3.38
C GLY A 13 -9.52 -8.18 3.85
N ARG A 14 -9.10 -7.24 4.71
CA ARG A 14 -9.99 -6.27 5.35
C ARG A 14 -10.64 -5.33 4.35
N LEU A 15 -9.89 -4.86 3.35
CA LEU A 15 -10.42 -3.96 2.32
C LEU A 15 -11.60 -4.60 1.55
N ARG A 16 -11.54 -5.91 1.22
CA ARG A 16 -12.68 -6.61 0.61
C ARG A 16 -13.93 -6.51 1.49
N LYS A 17 -13.79 -6.83 2.78
CA LYS A 17 -14.93 -6.79 3.72
C LYS A 17 -15.56 -5.40 3.80
N ASP A 18 -14.74 -4.37 3.80
CA ASP A 18 -15.20 -2.98 3.89
C ASP A 18 -15.89 -2.53 2.59
N VAL A 19 -15.37 -2.90 1.42
CA VAL A 19 -16.02 -2.64 0.13
C VAL A 19 -17.37 -3.37 0.05
N LEU A 20 -17.45 -4.64 0.46
CA LEU A 20 -18.71 -5.38 0.49
C LEU A 20 -19.78 -4.71 1.38
N LYS A 21 -19.38 -4.09 2.50
CA LYS A 21 -20.28 -3.28 3.35
C LYS A 21 -20.82 -2.06 2.59
N ILE A 22 -20.01 -1.42 1.75
CA ILE A 22 -20.45 -0.29 0.90
C ILE A 22 -21.56 -0.76 -0.05
N PHE A 23 -21.33 -1.87 -0.77
CA PHE A 23 -22.31 -2.44 -1.70
C PHE A 23 -23.60 -2.80 -0.97
N LYS A 24 -23.50 -3.44 0.20
CA LYS A 24 -24.69 -3.77 1.03
C LYS A 24 -25.47 -2.52 1.44
N ARG A 25 -24.77 -1.45 1.92
CA ARG A 25 -25.41 -0.17 2.30
C ARG A 25 -26.13 0.49 1.12
N LYS A 26 -25.58 0.33 -0.10
CA LYS A 26 -26.19 0.82 -1.34
C LYS A 26 -27.26 -0.11 -1.92
N LYS A 27 -27.62 -1.18 -1.20
CA LYS A 27 -28.58 -2.21 -1.63
C LYS A 27 -28.20 -2.89 -2.97
N LEU A 28 -26.90 -2.90 -3.29
CA LEU A 28 -26.35 -3.59 -4.47
C LEU A 28 -25.99 -5.02 -4.08
N LYS A 29 -26.78 -5.99 -4.54
CA LYS A 29 -26.57 -7.41 -4.25
C LYS A 29 -25.57 -7.98 -5.25
N LEU A 30 -24.39 -8.34 -4.78
CA LEU A 30 -23.38 -9.05 -5.57
C LEU A 30 -23.81 -10.51 -5.77
N ILE A 31 -23.60 -11.02 -6.96
CA ILE A 31 -23.80 -12.41 -7.34
C ILE A 31 -22.45 -12.98 -7.73
N SER A 32 -22.10 -14.12 -7.14
CA SER A 32 -20.90 -14.89 -7.39
C SER A 32 -21.33 -16.35 -7.51
N GLU A 33 -20.86 -17.05 -8.54
CA GLU A 33 -21.28 -18.42 -8.83
C GLU A 33 -20.61 -19.44 -7.92
N ARG A 34 -19.34 -19.19 -7.53
CA ARG A 34 -18.49 -20.10 -6.73
C ARG A 34 -18.13 -19.53 -5.37
N GLY A 35 -18.78 -18.45 -4.94
CA GLY A 35 -18.57 -17.83 -3.64
C GLY A 35 -17.28 -17.02 -3.52
N GLU A 36 -16.52 -17.18 -2.44
CA GLU A 36 -15.34 -16.32 -2.14
C GLU A 36 -14.13 -16.55 -3.06
N ARG A 37 -14.11 -17.63 -3.85
CA ARG A 37 -13.04 -17.97 -4.78
C ARG A 37 -13.25 -17.44 -6.19
N ASP A 38 -14.39 -16.79 -6.45
CA ASP A 38 -14.66 -16.21 -7.77
C ASP A 38 -13.73 -15.03 -8.06
N LEU A 39 -13.22 -15.02 -9.28
CA LEU A 39 -12.46 -13.89 -9.83
C LEU A 39 -13.39 -12.88 -10.52
N ILE A 40 -14.59 -13.30 -10.86
CA ILE A 40 -15.60 -12.51 -11.58
C ILE A 40 -16.94 -12.62 -10.86
N GLY A 41 -17.63 -11.50 -10.76
CA GLY A 41 -18.99 -11.43 -10.23
C GLY A 41 -19.85 -10.46 -11.01
N SER A 42 -21.13 -10.38 -10.65
CA SER A 42 -22.10 -9.46 -11.23
C SER A 42 -22.93 -8.79 -10.13
N ILE A 43 -23.69 -7.77 -10.50
CA ILE A 43 -24.66 -7.15 -9.60
C ILE A 43 -26.06 -7.54 -10.05
N LYS A 44 -26.88 -8.02 -9.09
CA LYS A 44 -28.28 -8.39 -9.37
C LYS A 44 -29.01 -7.24 -10.07
N ASN A 45 -29.69 -7.54 -11.18
CA ASN A 45 -30.45 -6.58 -11.98
C ASN A 45 -29.62 -5.45 -12.64
N LYS A 46 -28.31 -5.62 -12.78
CA LYS A 46 -27.40 -4.65 -13.42
C LYS A 46 -26.47 -5.37 -14.40
N LYS A 47 -27.01 -5.81 -15.57
CA LYS A 47 -26.26 -6.60 -16.56
C LYS A 47 -25.06 -5.91 -17.16
N ASN A 48 -25.04 -4.58 -17.14
CA ASN A 48 -23.95 -3.75 -17.66
C ASN A 48 -22.82 -3.52 -16.63
N LEU A 49 -22.91 -4.07 -15.42
CA LEU A 49 -21.86 -3.94 -14.38
C LEU A 49 -21.21 -5.30 -14.13
N LYS A 50 -19.89 -5.37 -14.36
CA LYS A 50 -19.08 -6.55 -14.12
C LYS A 50 -18.15 -6.29 -12.94
N ILE A 51 -18.11 -7.22 -12.00
CA ILE A 51 -17.21 -7.16 -10.84
C ILE A 51 -15.99 -8.03 -11.11
N LEU A 52 -14.79 -7.49 -10.86
CA LEU A 52 -13.53 -8.21 -10.92
C LEU A 52 -12.90 -8.21 -9.53
N TYR A 53 -12.65 -9.41 -8.97
CA TYR A 53 -11.98 -9.58 -7.68
C TYR A 53 -10.48 -9.69 -7.92
N LEU A 54 -9.73 -8.65 -7.59
CA LEU A 54 -8.33 -8.48 -7.94
C LEU A 54 -7.46 -8.21 -6.70
N HIS A 55 -6.16 -8.37 -6.83
CA HIS A 55 -5.25 -7.85 -5.82
C HIS A 55 -5.34 -6.32 -5.78
N ALA A 56 -5.27 -5.71 -4.58
CA ALA A 56 -5.50 -4.27 -4.45
C ALA A 56 -4.50 -3.40 -5.24
N ARG A 57 -3.26 -3.85 -5.46
CA ARG A 57 -2.26 -3.20 -6.32
C ARG A 57 -2.66 -3.31 -7.80
N GLU A 58 -3.08 -4.50 -8.24
CA GLU A 58 -3.52 -4.75 -9.60
C GLU A 58 -4.73 -3.86 -9.99
N ILE A 59 -5.59 -3.52 -9.04
CA ILE A 59 -6.70 -2.58 -9.29
C ILE A 59 -6.17 -1.22 -9.75
N ILE A 60 -5.13 -0.69 -9.12
CA ILE A 60 -4.51 0.59 -9.49
C ILE A 60 -3.87 0.49 -10.89
N GLU A 61 -3.14 -0.58 -11.18
CA GLU A 61 -2.52 -0.82 -12.49
C GLU A 61 -3.56 -0.87 -13.60
N ARG A 62 -4.66 -1.63 -13.39
CA ARG A 62 -5.74 -1.78 -14.37
C ARG A 62 -6.62 -0.54 -14.53
N LEU A 63 -6.69 0.34 -13.55
CA LEU A 63 -7.26 1.68 -13.71
C LEU A 63 -6.36 2.53 -14.61
N GLY A 64 -5.04 2.47 -14.38
CA GLY A 64 -4.05 3.22 -15.16
C GLY A 64 -3.94 2.80 -16.62
N ASP A 65 -4.18 1.53 -16.95
CA ASP A 65 -4.20 1.02 -18.34
C ASP A 65 -5.59 1.07 -19.01
N GLY A 66 -6.63 1.49 -18.27
CA GLY A 66 -8.01 1.62 -18.76
C GLY A 66 -8.79 0.31 -18.89
N SER A 67 -8.28 -0.81 -18.37
CA SER A 67 -8.99 -2.10 -18.37
C SER A 67 -10.05 -2.21 -17.26
N LEU A 68 -9.97 -1.34 -16.23
CA LEU A 68 -11.00 -1.07 -15.25
C LEU A 68 -11.55 0.35 -15.41
N ASP A 69 -12.86 0.49 -15.22
CA ASP A 69 -13.53 1.80 -15.24
C ASP A 69 -13.65 2.38 -13.82
N ILE A 70 -13.88 1.52 -12.81
CA ILE A 70 -13.98 1.91 -11.40
C ILE A 70 -13.20 0.91 -10.55
N GLY A 71 -12.50 1.38 -9.51
CA GLY A 71 -11.76 0.51 -8.59
C GLY A 71 -11.83 0.97 -7.13
N PHE A 72 -11.80 0.02 -6.22
CA PHE A 72 -11.69 0.27 -4.79
C PHE A 72 -10.31 -0.20 -4.32
N SER A 73 -9.47 0.72 -3.86
CA SER A 73 -8.13 0.39 -3.39
C SER A 73 -7.66 1.30 -2.25
N GLY A 74 -6.53 0.98 -1.63
CA GLY A 74 -5.88 1.83 -0.65
C GLY A 74 -5.25 3.06 -1.30
N PHE A 75 -5.32 4.21 -0.63
CA PHE A 75 -4.67 5.42 -1.12
C PHE A 75 -3.15 5.32 -1.10
N ASP A 76 -2.62 4.51 -0.18
CA ASP A 76 -1.21 4.12 -0.12
C ASP A 76 -0.75 3.46 -1.44
N LEU A 77 -1.50 2.50 -1.95
CA LEU A 77 -1.19 1.82 -3.21
C LEU A 77 -1.31 2.76 -4.43
N PHE A 78 -2.28 3.68 -4.41
CA PHE A 78 -2.36 4.72 -5.43
C PHE A 78 -1.14 5.64 -5.39
N LYS A 79 -0.71 6.09 -4.21
CA LYS A 79 0.48 6.92 -4.05
C LYS A 79 1.79 6.18 -4.31
N GLU A 80 1.82 4.88 -4.08
CA GLU A 80 2.96 4.02 -4.40
C GLU A 80 3.11 3.76 -5.90
N SER A 81 2.02 3.86 -6.68
CA SER A 81 2.07 3.62 -8.12
C SER A 81 2.87 4.69 -8.86
N GLU A 82 3.28 4.38 -10.08
CA GLU A 82 4.01 5.31 -10.93
C GLU A 82 3.20 6.58 -11.22
N PHE A 83 3.89 7.71 -11.37
CA PHE A 83 3.28 9.01 -11.64
C PHE A 83 2.38 9.00 -12.89
N ASN A 84 2.80 8.28 -13.94
CA ASN A 84 2.02 8.13 -15.17
C ASN A 84 0.69 7.40 -14.95
N ILE A 85 0.65 6.44 -14.02
CA ILE A 85 -0.58 5.76 -13.59
C ILE A 85 -1.45 6.72 -12.79
N GLN A 86 -0.86 7.44 -11.82
CA GLN A 86 -1.58 8.38 -10.97
C GLN A 86 -2.31 9.47 -11.78
N LYS A 87 -1.70 9.98 -12.85
CA LYS A 87 -2.31 11.00 -13.73
C LYS A 87 -3.58 10.53 -14.45
N LYS A 88 -3.70 9.23 -14.68
CA LYS A 88 -4.84 8.63 -15.41
C LYS A 88 -6.00 8.22 -14.49
N ILE A 89 -5.88 8.45 -13.18
CA ILE A 89 -6.85 7.99 -12.18
C ILE A 89 -7.44 9.18 -11.42
N ASN A 90 -8.76 9.32 -11.46
CA ASN A 90 -9.49 10.26 -10.64
C ASN A 90 -9.89 9.66 -9.29
N LEU A 91 -9.70 10.41 -8.21
CA LEU A 91 -10.15 10.06 -6.88
C LEU A 91 -11.59 10.50 -6.67
N VAL A 92 -12.54 9.60 -6.82
CA VAL A 92 -13.98 9.92 -6.77
C VAL A 92 -14.48 10.08 -5.34
N LYS A 93 -14.09 9.18 -4.45
CA LYS A 93 -14.60 9.16 -3.09
C LYS A 93 -13.62 8.57 -2.07
N LYS A 94 -13.52 9.25 -0.93
CA LYS A 94 -12.82 8.78 0.27
C LYS A 94 -13.82 8.11 1.22
N TYR A 95 -13.40 6.99 1.83
CA TYR A 95 -14.13 6.27 2.86
C TYR A 95 -13.30 6.20 4.14
N ASP A 96 -13.96 6.29 5.30
CA ASP A 96 -13.30 6.32 6.61
C ASP A 96 -12.93 4.92 7.15
N PHE A 97 -12.49 4.01 6.26
CA PHE A 97 -11.96 2.72 6.69
C PHE A 97 -10.55 2.50 6.16
N GLY A 98 -9.90 1.46 6.68
CA GLY A 98 -8.57 1.09 6.26
C GLY A 98 -7.49 2.08 6.71
N LYS A 99 -7.72 2.80 7.82
CA LYS A 99 -6.69 3.68 8.38
C LYS A 99 -5.45 2.87 8.73
N ALA A 100 -4.32 3.28 8.19
CA ALA A 100 -3.02 2.76 8.53
C ALA A 100 -1.95 3.83 8.25
N ASN A 101 -0.78 3.68 8.83
CA ASN A 101 0.32 4.62 8.66
C ASN A 101 1.49 3.89 8.03
N LEU A 102 2.18 4.52 7.08
CA LEU A 102 3.53 4.13 6.73
C LEU A 102 4.43 4.52 7.90
N VAL A 103 5.23 3.59 8.38
CA VAL A 103 6.14 3.82 9.49
C VAL A 103 7.56 3.44 9.09
N VAL A 104 8.53 4.15 9.66
CA VAL A 104 9.92 3.71 9.66
C VAL A 104 10.19 3.08 11.01
N ALA A 105 10.67 1.84 11.02
CA ALA A 105 10.97 1.09 12.24
C ALA A 105 12.37 0.49 12.17
N ILE A 106 13.04 0.51 13.31
CA ILE A 106 14.42 0.07 13.51
C ILE A 106 14.48 -1.03 14.57
N PRO A 107 15.52 -1.86 14.58
CA PRO A 107 15.76 -2.81 15.69
C PRO A 107 15.83 -2.11 17.05
N ASP A 108 15.21 -2.69 18.07
CA ASP A 108 15.22 -2.17 19.43
C ASP A 108 16.63 -1.89 19.98
N PRO A 109 17.69 -2.70 19.67
CA PRO A 109 19.06 -2.44 20.15
C PRO A 109 19.71 -1.15 19.62
N TRP A 110 19.11 -0.46 18.65
CA TRP A 110 19.63 0.82 18.14
C TRP A 110 19.25 1.98 19.06
N ILE A 111 19.73 1.95 20.30
CA ILE A 111 19.32 2.87 21.37
C ILE A 111 19.65 4.34 21.09
N ASP A 112 20.71 4.62 20.35
CA ASP A 112 21.17 5.97 20.03
C ASP A 112 20.35 6.64 18.90
N VAL A 113 19.52 5.88 18.18
CA VAL A 113 18.67 6.38 17.09
C VAL A 113 17.29 6.70 17.61
N GLN A 114 16.96 7.94 17.90
CA GLN A 114 15.67 8.36 18.46
C GLN A 114 14.74 9.00 17.43
N THR A 115 15.31 9.61 16.39
CA THR A 115 14.57 10.35 15.36
C THR A 115 14.94 9.87 13.95
N VAL A 116 14.19 10.32 12.96
CA VAL A 116 14.55 10.05 11.54
C VAL A 116 15.79 10.84 11.13
N ALA A 117 16.08 11.97 11.77
CA ALA A 117 17.30 12.73 11.51
C ALA A 117 18.55 11.94 11.88
N ASP A 118 18.51 11.19 12.99
CA ASP A 118 19.64 10.35 13.42
C ASP A 118 19.96 9.24 12.40
N LEU A 119 18.97 8.87 11.55
CA LEU A 119 19.23 7.93 10.46
C LEU A 119 20.17 8.48 9.39
N GLU A 120 20.22 9.78 9.20
CA GLU A 120 21.19 10.39 8.26
C GLU A 120 22.61 10.19 8.75
N GLU A 121 22.88 10.41 10.05
CA GLU A 121 24.18 10.17 10.65
C GLU A 121 24.59 8.70 10.52
N ILE A 122 23.68 7.79 10.87
CA ILE A 122 23.90 6.35 10.70
C ILE A 122 24.16 5.98 9.24
N ALA A 123 23.43 6.60 8.31
CA ALA A 123 23.60 6.34 6.87
C ALA A 123 24.99 6.80 6.38
N PHE A 124 25.49 7.94 6.87
CA PHE A 124 26.85 8.40 6.62
C PHE A 124 27.89 7.46 7.23
N GLU A 125 27.71 7.02 8.47
CA GLU A 125 28.61 6.06 9.09
C GLU A 125 28.68 4.73 8.32
N PHE A 126 27.53 4.23 7.86
CA PHE A 126 27.50 3.01 7.02
C PHE A 126 28.29 3.21 5.73
N ARG A 127 28.15 4.36 5.10
CA ARG A 127 28.90 4.69 3.88
C ARG A 127 30.40 4.82 4.15
N ASP A 128 30.79 5.59 5.16
CA ASP A 128 32.19 5.91 5.45
C ASP A 128 32.96 4.73 6.03
N LYS A 129 32.44 4.11 7.10
CA LYS A 129 33.12 3.04 7.84
C LYS A 129 32.94 1.67 7.19
N LYS A 130 31.71 1.37 6.71
CA LYS A 130 31.38 0.03 6.18
C LYS A 130 31.41 -0.04 4.65
N LYS A 131 31.61 1.09 3.96
CA LYS A 131 31.55 1.22 2.49
C LYS A 131 30.25 0.64 1.88
N LYS A 132 29.15 0.70 2.63
CA LYS A 132 27.83 0.20 2.25
C LYS A 132 26.78 1.28 2.52
N ARG A 133 25.67 1.26 1.79
CA ARG A 133 24.52 2.11 2.08
C ARG A 133 23.63 1.48 3.14
N LEU A 134 22.94 2.31 3.91
CA LEU A 134 21.90 1.89 4.85
C LEU A 134 20.75 1.24 4.08
N ARG A 135 20.45 -0.03 4.36
CA ARG A 135 19.43 -0.80 3.62
C ARG A 135 18.09 -0.74 4.33
N VAL A 136 17.05 -0.35 3.59
CA VAL A 136 15.68 -0.16 4.08
C VAL A 136 14.76 -1.15 3.36
N ALA A 137 14.25 -2.16 4.05
CA ALA A 137 13.30 -3.11 3.48
C ALA A 137 11.87 -2.54 3.49
N THR A 138 11.18 -2.66 2.37
CA THR A 138 9.82 -2.13 2.24
C THR A 138 9.04 -2.77 1.08
N LYS A 139 7.70 -2.77 1.20
CA LYS A 139 6.74 -3.05 0.10
C LYS A 139 6.31 -1.78 -0.63
N TYR A 140 6.77 -0.62 -0.17
CA TYR A 140 6.39 0.72 -0.62
C TYR A 140 7.63 1.55 -0.97
N PRO A 141 8.41 1.14 -2.01
CA PRO A 141 9.68 1.77 -2.36
C PRO A 141 9.55 3.27 -2.68
N ASN A 142 8.51 3.69 -3.40
CA ASN A 142 8.34 5.08 -3.79
C ASN A 142 7.98 5.95 -2.58
N LEU A 143 6.97 5.55 -1.80
CA LEU A 143 6.58 6.27 -0.58
C LEU A 143 7.71 6.33 0.45
N THR A 144 8.47 5.26 0.61
CA THR A 144 9.61 5.20 1.53
C THR A 144 10.72 6.15 1.08
N ARG A 145 11.05 6.16 -0.22
CA ARG A 145 12.07 7.05 -0.80
C ARG A 145 11.68 8.52 -0.61
N ASP A 146 10.45 8.87 -0.99
CA ASP A 146 9.95 10.23 -0.86
C ASP A 146 9.98 10.71 0.59
N PHE A 147 9.57 9.84 1.52
CA PHE A 147 9.58 10.15 2.93
C PHE A 147 11.01 10.37 3.47
N LEU A 148 11.93 9.45 3.22
CA LEU A 148 13.31 9.56 3.71
C LEU A 148 14.01 10.79 3.13
N PHE A 149 13.88 11.05 1.82
CA PHE A 149 14.41 12.27 1.21
C PHE A 149 13.81 13.54 1.80
N SER A 150 12.51 13.57 2.08
CA SER A 150 11.85 14.70 2.73
C SER A 150 12.38 14.99 4.15
N LYS A 151 13.09 14.03 4.75
CA LYS A 151 13.73 14.12 6.09
C LYS A 151 15.24 14.29 6.03
N GLY A 152 15.80 14.48 4.84
CA GLY A 152 17.23 14.66 4.62
C GLY A 152 18.04 13.37 4.59
N VAL A 153 17.43 12.21 4.80
CA VAL A 153 18.13 10.91 4.71
C VAL A 153 18.39 10.59 3.25
N THR A 154 19.66 10.54 2.84
CA THR A 154 20.05 10.43 1.43
C THR A 154 20.89 9.20 1.10
N GLN A 155 21.66 8.68 2.08
CA GLN A 155 22.62 7.59 1.88
C GLN A 155 22.04 6.21 2.19
N PHE A 156 20.89 5.89 1.59
CA PHE A 156 20.22 4.60 1.77
C PHE A 156 20.03 3.84 0.45
N GLN A 157 19.68 2.57 0.59
CA GLN A 157 19.28 1.67 -0.51
C GLN A 157 17.96 0.99 -0.14
N ILE A 158 16.99 1.03 -1.05
CA ILE A 158 15.75 0.28 -0.91
C ILE A 158 16.02 -1.21 -1.20
N VAL A 159 15.47 -2.06 -0.34
CA VAL A 159 15.38 -3.52 -0.52
C VAL A 159 13.89 -3.86 -0.61
N GLU A 160 13.46 -4.29 -1.77
CA GLU A 160 12.05 -4.66 -1.95
C GLU A 160 11.72 -5.93 -1.14
N SER A 161 10.63 -5.85 -0.38
CA SER A 161 10.13 -6.96 0.41
C SER A 161 8.87 -7.53 -0.22
N LEU A 162 8.89 -8.84 -0.50
CA LEU A 162 7.75 -9.59 -1.05
C LEU A 162 6.93 -10.31 0.02
N GLY A 163 7.43 -10.35 1.26
CA GLY A 163 6.84 -11.14 2.34
C GLY A 163 6.80 -10.42 3.68
N ALA A 164 7.27 -11.10 4.72
CA ALA A 164 7.37 -10.60 6.09
C ALA A 164 8.51 -9.58 6.21
N THR A 165 8.20 -8.30 6.02
CA THR A 165 9.20 -7.20 6.02
C THR A 165 9.91 -7.10 7.37
N GLU A 166 9.22 -7.38 8.46
CA GLU A 166 9.68 -7.28 9.84
C GLU A 166 10.88 -8.17 10.19
N VAL A 167 11.13 -9.23 9.42
CA VAL A 167 12.27 -10.14 9.67
C VAL A 167 13.56 -9.71 9.00
N TYR A 168 13.51 -8.81 8.02
CA TYR A 168 14.68 -8.41 7.22
C TYR A 168 15.87 -7.88 8.02
N PRO A 169 15.70 -7.08 9.10
CA PRO A 169 16.82 -6.64 9.91
C PRO A 169 17.54 -7.77 10.63
N PHE A 170 16.84 -8.84 10.98
CA PHE A 170 17.38 -9.97 11.74
C PHE A 170 18.02 -11.04 10.85
N THR A 171 17.70 -11.04 9.56
CA THR A 171 18.33 -11.94 8.56
C THR A 171 19.53 -11.31 7.87
N GLY A 172 19.90 -10.08 8.22
CA GLY A 172 20.95 -9.34 7.57
C GLY A 172 20.63 -8.87 6.15
N SER A 173 19.37 -9.04 5.70
CA SER A 173 18.94 -8.62 4.37
C SER A 173 18.72 -7.10 4.26
N ALA A 174 18.35 -6.44 5.37
CA ALA A 174 18.29 -4.99 5.48
C ALA A 174 18.73 -4.54 6.88
N ASN A 175 18.80 -3.23 7.13
CA ASN A 175 19.18 -2.68 8.42
C ASN A 175 17.96 -2.20 9.20
N LEU A 176 16.95 -1.71 8.51
CA LEU A 176 15.68 -1.23 9.07
C LEU A 176 14.55 -1.47 8.07
N ILE A 177 13.34 -1.17 8.46
CA ILE A 177 12.16 -1.35 7.62
C ILE A 177 11.33 -0.08 7.47
N SER A 178 10.58 -0.03 6.37
CA SER A 178 9.42 0.86 6.22
C SER A 178 8.22 0.03 5.77
N ASP A 179 7.15 0.04 6.54
CA ASP A 179 5.95 -0.77 6.24
C ASP A 179 4.68 -0.07 6.73
N ILE A 180 3.53 -0.54 6.26
CA ILE A 180 2.23 -0.02 6.65
C ILE A 180 1.68 -0.79 7.83
N THR A 181 1.33 -0.06 8.88
CA THR A 181 0.71 -0.64 10.08
C THR A 181 -0.48 0.20 10.55
N SER A 182 -1.49 -0.46 11.10
CA SER A 182 -2.61 0.22 11.75
C SER A 182 -2.41 0.38 13.26
N THR A 183 -1.71 -0.55 13.90
CA THR A 183 -1.56 -0.57 15.37
C THR A 183 -0.11 -0.67 15.85
N GLY A 184 0.83 -0.94 14.97
CA GLY A 184 2.23 -1.18 15.32
C GLY A 184 2.51 -2.51 16.05
N LYS A 185 1.49 -3.32 16.34
CA LYS A 185 1.66 -4.56 17.13
C LYS A 185 2.67 -5.53 16.52
N THR A 186 2.55 -5.81 15.21
CA THR A 186 3.46 -6.73 14.51
C THR A 186 4.91 -6.21 14.55
N ILE A 187 5.11 -4.92 14.42
CA ILE A 187 6.44 -4.29 14.52
C ILE A 187 7.03 -4.53 15.90
N LYS A 188 6.27 -4.18 16.94
CA LYS A 188 6.72 -4.35 18.34
C LYS A 188 6.95 -5.82 18.70
N SER A 189 6.10 -6.75 18.26
CA SER A 189 6.27 -8.19 18.53
C SER A 189 7.46 -8.82 17.81
N ASN A 190 8.07 -8.12 16.87
CA ASN A 190 9.30 -8.52 16.18
C ASN A 190 10.52 -7.71 16.63
N ASN A 191 10.55 -7.17 17.87
CA ASN A 191 11.66 -6.42 18.44
C ASN A 191 12.10 -5.23 17.58
N LEU A 192 11.11 -4.54 17.00
CA LEU A 192 11.29 -3.32 16.24
C LEU A 192 10.53 -2.18 16.92
N ARG A 193 11.12 -0.99 16.94
CA ARG A 193 10.45 0.23 17.39
C ARG A 193 10.24 1.21 16.25
N ILE A 194 9.12 1.91 16.31
CA ILE A 194 8.75 2.92 15.31
C ILE A 194 9.45 4.23 15.65
N LEU A 195 10.23 4.77 14.70
CA LEU A 195 10.83 6.10 14.81
C LEU A 195 9.83 7.18 14.42
N LYS A 196 9.09 6.98 13.32
CA LYS A 196 8.14 7.95 12.79
C LYS A 196 7.00 7.23 12.08
N ALA A 197 5.79 7.75 12.28
CA ALA A 197 4.61 7.37 11.50
C ALA A 197 4.23 8.48 10.53
N VAL A 198 3.95 8.12 9.29
CA VAL A 198 3.42 9.02 8.26
C VAL A 198 2.02 8.53 7.89
N SER A 199 1.01 9.37 8.09
CA SER A 199 -0.38 8.98 7.80
C SER A 199 -0.66 9.05 6.31
N TYR A 200 -0.91 7.90 5.66
CA TYR A 200 -1.19 7.84 4.22
C TYR A 200 -2.52 7.21 3.85
N THR A 201 -3.26 6.59 4.76
CA THR A 201 -4.27 5.66 4.29
C THR A 201 -5.70 5.92 4.68
N HIS A 202 -6.50 5.88 3.64
CA HIS A 202 -7.94 5.64 3.68
C HIS A 202 -8.33 4.81 2.45
N LEU A 203 -9.35 3.96 2.57
CA LEU A 203 -9.95 3.34 1.39
C LEU A 203 -10.54 4.44 0.50
N ARG A 204 -10.25 4.38 -0.79
CA ARG A 204 -10.83 5.31 -1.78
C ARG A 204 -11.48 4.55 -2.93
N ALA A 205 -12.52 5.13 -3.49
CA ALA A 205 -12.99 4.76 -4.80
C ALA A 205 -12.26 5.60 -5.84
N HIS A 206 -11.84 4.98 -6.92
CA HIS A 206 -11.11 5.56 -8.03
C HIS A 206 -11.84 5.25 -9.32
N GLU A 207 -11.76 6.13 -10.30
CA GLU A 207 -12.19 5.89 -11.67
C GLU A 207 -11.06 6.22 -12.66
N THR A 208 -11.13 5.65 -13.85
CA THR A 208 -10.24 5.99 -14.95
C THR A 208 -10.62 7.37 -15.50
N VAL A 209 -9.63 8.22 -15.77
CA VAL A 209 -9.85 9.45 -16.55
C VAL A 209 -10.13 8.99 -17.98
N GLY A 210 -11.36 9.23 -18.46
CA GLY A 210 -11.69 9.01 -19.86
C GLY A 210 -10.83 9.87 -20.77
N ASN A 211 -10.30 9.27 -21.84
CA ASN A 211 -9.72 10.00 -22.95
C ASN A 211 -10.83 10.69 -23.75
#